data_2827c3c369219a73bb30df0587699689
#
_entry.id   2827c3c369219a73bb30df0587699689
#
_cell.length_a   1.000
_cell.length_b   1.000
_cell.length_c   1.000
_cell.angle_alpha   90.00
_cell.angle_beta   90.00
_cell.angle_gamma   90.00
#
_symmetry.space_group_name_H-M   'P 1'
#
loop_
_entity.id
_entity.type
_entity.pdbx_description
1 polymer ?
#
loop_
_entity_poly.entity_id
_entity_poly.type
_entity_poly.pdbx_seq_one_letter_code
_entity_poly.pdbx_strand_id
1 'polypeptide(L)'
;MKKIAIMALFVVASAVFSTANAQSKKEKKQKKQEQIESIAITTPVSDESAIDITKFDSLSYAAGMNATRGLEKYISSQLGVSKEEMPDFIRGLKEGISKRKDSSFAAYTAGLQIAAQVERAMLPNIKKQFKGISADINDRLFFRGFVDAMKKDTTFFKQEEAQEYLNKKQKALADQRNAQTKAAGEKFLTENKKKPGVVTLPSGLQYKVLVEGNGAKPAKDDMVKVVYEGRTIDGKVFDATSRHGTESDTFGVGKLIKGWTEALMLMPVGSKWEIYIPQELAYGARGAGDDIAPYSALIFTLELKGIEQTAIGVKSK
;
A
#
# COMPACT_ATOMS: atom_id res chain seq x y z
N MET A 1 -9.16 -10.05 15.94
CA MET A 1 -8.23 -9.14 16.62
C MET A 1 -6.85 -9.32 16.02
N LYS A 2 -6.47 -8.48 15.03
CA LYS A 2 -5.13 -8.50 14.44
C LYS A 2 -4.31 -7.41 15.14
N LYS A 3 -3.28 -7.85 15.86
CA LYS A 3 -2.29 -6.97 16.50
C LYS A 3 -1.48 -6.28 15.42
N ILE A 4 -1.50 -4.95 15.42
CA ILE A 4 -0.63 -4.15 14.56
C ILE A 4 0.76 -4.20 15.19
N ALA A 5 1.65 -4.95 14.58
CA ALA A 5 3.08 -4.96 14.93
C ALA A 5 3.74 -3.75 14.29
N ILE A 6 4.27 -2.86 15.10
CA ILE A 6 5.13 -1.77 14.66
C ILE A 6 6.50 -2.40 14.36
N MET A 7 6.81 -2.55 13.08
CA MET A 7 8.13 -3.01 12.62
C MET A 7 9.07 -1.81 12.56
N ALA A 8 10.03 -1.77 13.49
CA ALA A 8 11.18 -0.89 13.41
C ALA A 8 12.16 -1.45 12.37
N LEU A 9 12.33 -0.74 11.26
CA LEU A 9 13.26 -1.14 10.20
C LEU A 9 14.65 -0.58 10.51
N PHE A 10 15.54 -1.42 11.07
CA PHE A 10 16.98 -1.16 11.09
C PHE A 10 17.56 -1.58 9.75
N VAL A 11 18.01 -0.62 8.95
CA VAL A 11 18.82 -0.90 7.76
C VAL A 11 20.28 -1.01 8.17
N VAL A 12 20.77 -2.24 8.25
CA VAL A 12 22.21 -2.54 8.33
C VAL A 12 22.73 -2.65 6.90
N ALA A 13 23.53 -1.68 6.47
CA ALA A 13 24.22 -1.74 5.18
C ALA A 13 25.44 -2.64 5.29
N SER A 14 25.38 -3.80 4.64
CA SER A 14 26.55 -4.71 4.48
C SER A 14 27.45 -4.18 3.37
N ALA A 15 28.70 -3.85 3.71
CA ALA A 15 29.74 -3.48 2.75
C ALA A 15 30.36 -4.73 2.12
N VAL A 16 30.31 -4.81 0.79
CA VAL A 16 31.05 -5.80 0.00
C VAL A 16 32.36 -5.16 -0.49
N PHE A 17 33.47 -5.70 -0.06
CA PHE A 17 34.81 -5.36 -0.55
C PHE A 17 35.08 -6.10 -1.88
N SER A 18 35.56 -5.38 -2.89
CA SER A 18 36.31 -5.99 -3.98
C SER A 18 37.59 -5.23 -4.23
N THR A 19 38.66 -5.96 -4.19
CA THR A 19 40.05 -5.55 -4.43
C THR A 19 40.38 -5.59 -5.91
N ALA A 20 40.96 -4.52 -6.45
CA ALA A 20 41.84 -4.60 -7.63
C ALA A 20 42.75 -3.37 -7.80
N ASN A 21 44.01 -3.67 -7.92
CA ASN A 21 45.13 -3.01 -8.60
C ASN A 21 45.89 -1.87 -7.94
N ALA A 22 47.04 -2.31 -7.42
CA ALA A 22 48.18 -1.49 -7.05
C ALA A 22 49.15 -1.34 -8.25
N GLN A 23 49.34 -0.12 -8.74
CA GLN A 23 50.57 0.39 -9.39
C GLN A 23 50.32 1.75 -10.06
N SER A 24 50.23 2.78 -9.26
CA SER A 24 50.52 4.20 -9.63
C SER A 24 50.37 5.10 -8.38
N LYS A 25 50.62 4.52 -7.21
CA LYS A 25 50.20 5.09 -5.91
C LYS A 25 51.20 6.07 -5.28
N LYS A 26 52.42 6.16 -5.72
CA LYS A 26 53.44 7.03 -5.03
C LYS A 26 53.32 8.52 -5.45
N GLU A 27 53.18 8.82 -6.71
CA GLU A 27 53.10 10.24 -7.14
C GLU A 27 51.76 10.91 -6.87
N LYS A 28 50.67 10.17 -6.94
CA LYS A 28 49.34 10.70 -6.55
C LYS A 28 49.22 10.91 -5.03
N LYS A 29 49.96 10.15 -4.23
CA LYS A 29 49.95 10.31 -2.77
C LYS A 29 50.67 11.58 -2.33
N GLN A 30 51.78 11.97 -2.97
CA GLN A 30 52.48 13.20 -2.64
C GLN A 30 51.68 14.45 -3.03
N LYS A 31 51.10 14.52 -4.25
CA LYS A 31 50.24 15.64 -4.66
C LYS A 31 48.98 15.78 -3.85
N LYS A 32 48.44 14.65 -3.34
CA LYS A 32 47.26 14.65 -2.48
C LYS A 32 47.57 15.08 -1.05
N GLN A 33 48.79 14.81 -0.59
CA GLN A 33 49.27 15.25 0.71
C GLN A 33 49.49 16.79 0.73
N GLU A 34 50.09 17.33 -0.32
CA GLU A 34 50.29 18.79 -0.50
C GLU A 34 48.96 19.53 -0.65
N GLN A 35 47.96 18.93 -1.29
CA GLN A 35 46.61 19.50 -1.44
C GLN A 35 45.81 19.48 -0.13
N ILE A 36 46.06 18.47 0.73
CA ILE A 36 45.44 18.40 2.08
C ILE A 36 46.06 19.46 3.00
N GLU A 37 47.38 19.67 2.93
CA GLU A 37 48.05 20.73 3.67
C GLU A 37 47.60 22.14 3.27
N SER A 38 47.30 22.38 1.98
CA SER A 38 46.83 23.68 1.50
C SER A 38 45.37 24.01 1.86
N ILE A 39 44.54 22.99 2.04
CA ILE A 39 43.12 23.16 2.43
C ILE A 39 42.97 23.38 3.94
N ALA A 40 43.89 22.84 4.75
CA ALA A 40 43.84 22.99 6.21
C ALA A 40 44.10 24.43 6.70
N ILE A 41 44.61 25.31 5.81
CA ILE A 41 45.06 26.64 6.20
C ILE A 41 44.00 27.76 6.00
N THR A 42 42.88 27.50 5.30
CA THR A 42 42.00 28.58 4.82
C THR A 42 40.57 28.62 5.32
N THR A 43 40.12 27.81 6.25
CA THR A 43 38.75 27.92 6.78
C THR A 43 38.72 27.97 8.30
N PRO A 44 38.32 29.09 8.92
CA PRO A 44 38.05 29.14 10.34
C PRO A 44 36.75 28.38 10.63
N VAL A 45 36.84 27.16 11.16
CA VAL A 45 35.69 26.48 11.77
C VAL A 45 35.52 27.05 13.17
N SER A 46 34.60 27.98 13.34
CA SER A 46 34.20 28.45 14.65
C SER A 46 33.68 27.28 15.49
N ASP A 47 34.33 27.03 16.62
CA ASP A 47 33.89 26.23 17.74
C ASP A 47 34.22 24.71 17.77
N GLU A 48 35.14 24.23 16.97
CA GLU A 48 35.87 23.00 17.26
C GLU A 48 37.32 23.40 17.57
N SER A 49 37.88 22.94 18.70
CA SER A 49 39.31 23.03 18.99
C SER A 49 40.10 22.71 17.74
N ALA A 50 40.91 23.65 17.25
CA ALA A 50 41.67 23.52 16.01
C ALA A 50 42.28 22.11 15.93
N ILE A 51 41.99 21.37 14.86
CA ILE A 51 42.54 20.05 14.65
C ILE A 51 44.06 20.22 14.56
N ASP A 52 44.77 19.64 15.52
CA ASP A 52 46.24 19.59 15.48
C ASP A 52 46.65 18.74 14.28
N ILE A 53 47.07 19.41 13.20
CA ILE A 53 47.46 18.74 11.95
C ILE A 53 48.65 17.80 12.12
N THR A 54 49.41 17.94 13.19
CA THR A 54 50.51 16.99 13.51
C THR A 54 49.99 15.64 13.99
N LYS A 55 48.71 15.59 14.43
CA LYS A 55 47.98 14.39 14.88
C LYS A 55 46.82 14.00 13.93
N PHE A 56 46.86 14.49 12.69
CA PHE A 56 45.82 14.23 11.74
C PHE A 56 45.74 12.74 11.39
N ASP A 57 44.62 12.11 11.76
CA ASP A 57 44.35 10.72 11.43
C ASP A 57 43.65 10.63 10.08
N SER A 58 44.44 10.41 9.04
CA SER A 58 43.93 10.27 7.65
C SER A 58 42.98 9.10 7.48
N LEU A 59 43.07 8.04 8.28
CA LEU A 59 42.18 6.89 8.20
C LEU A 59 40.78 7.26 8.69
N SER A 60 40.69 7.86 9.87
CA SER A 60 39.41 8.29 10.45
C SER A 60 38.74 9.33 9.58
N TYR A 61 39.47 10.32 9.09
CA TYR A 61 38.93 11.35 8.19
C TYR A 61 38.41 10.75 6.87
N ALA A 62 39.23 9.89 6.22
CA ALA A 62 38.84 9.25 4.98
C ALA A 62 37.63 8.30 5.16
N ALA A 63 37.55 7.62 6.29
CA ALA A 63 36.39 6.79 6.64
C ALA A 63 35.11 7.64 6.75
N GLY A 64 35.19 8.80 7.44
CA GLY A 64 34.06 9.76 7.53
C GLY A 64 33.60 10.25 6.16
N MET A 65 34.52 10.68 5.29
CA MET A 65 34.20 11.09 3.93
C MET A 65 33.57 9.94 3.11
N ASN A 66 34.12 8.74 3.23
CA ASN A 66 33.57 7.59 2.49
C ASN A 66 32.18 7.19 2.96
N ALA A 67 31.86 7.40 4.22
CA ALA A 67 30.53 7.11 4.78
C ALA A 67 29.40 7.98 4.17
N THR A 68 29.74 9.11 3.54
CA THR A 68 28.77 9.99 2.88
C THR A 68 28.41 9.57 1.46
N ARG A 69 28.97 8.45 0.94
CA ARG A 69 28.65 8.00 -0.43
C ARG A 69 27.16 7.70 -0.59
N GLY A 70 26.52 8.39 -1.55
CA GLY A 70 25.08 8.26 -1.80
C GLY A 70 24.17 9.00 -0.80
N LEU A 71 24.73 9.61 0.24
CA LEU A 71 23.97 10.30 1.28
C LEU A 71 23.22 11.52 0.71
N GLU A 72 23.81 12.28 -0.20
CA GLU A 72 23.16 13.42 -0.83
C GLU A 72 21.86 13.02 -1.56
N LYS A 73 21.93 11.92 -2.33
CA LYS A 73 20.74 11.37 -2.99
C LYS A 73 19.68 10.93 -2.00
N TYR A 74 20.07 10.29 -0.90
CA TYR A 74 19.15 9.88 0.16
C TYR A 74 18.51 11.09 0.84
N ILE A 75 19.30 12.11 1.18
CA ILE A 75 18.83 13.35 1.81
C ILE A 75 17.76 14.02 0.93
N SER A 76 18.03 14.19 -0.37
CA SER A 76 17.08 14.83 -1.28
C SER A 76 15.83 13.98 -1.54
N SER A 77 15.99 12.66 -1.79
CA SER A 77 14.87 11.80 -2.19
C SER A 77 14.02 11.29 -1.03
N GLN A 78 14.63 11.04 0.13
CA GLN A 78 13.93 10.45 1.28
C GLN A 78 13.60 11.47 2.38
N LEU A 79 14.45 12.48 2.55
CA LEU A 79 14.22 13.52 3.55
C LEU A 79 13.63 14.82 2.97
N GLY A 80 13.60 14.94 1.63
CA GLY A 80 13.01 16.07 0.94
C GLY A 80 13.80 17.37 1.10
N VAL A 81 15.11 17.30 1.44
CA VAL A 81 15.98 18.47 1.59
C VAL A 81 16.50 18.89 0.22
N SER A 82 16.21 20.11 -0.17
CA SER A 82 16.71 20.71 -1.43
C SER A 82 18.18 21.10 -1.32
N LYS A 83 18.79 21.46 -2.46
CA LYS A 83 20.19 21.95 -2.46
C LYS A 83 20.35 23.25 -1.71
N GLU A 84 19.35 24.09 -1.76
CA GLU A 84 19.29 25.40 -1.08
C GLU A 84 19.21 25.24 0.45
N GLU A 85 18.59 24.15 0.92
CA GLU A 85 18.42 23.82 2.34
C GLU A 85 19.60 23.02 2.92
N MET A 86 20.54 22.58 2.09
CA MET A 86 21.69 21.78 2.51
C MET A 86 22.54 22.47 3.61
N PRO A 87 22.74 23.81 3.63
CA PRO A 87 23.44 24.48 4.74
C PRO A 87 22.73 24.28 6.08
N ASP A 88 21.40 24.31 6.13
CA ASP A 88 20.63 24.08 7.35
C ASP A 88 20.72 22.63 7.80
N PHE A 89 20.69 21.68 6.86
CA PHE A 89 20.94 20.26 7.15
C PHE A 89 22.32 20.06 7.78
N ILE A 90 23.38 20.65 7.21
CA ILE A 90 24.74 20.56 7.74
C ILE A 90 24.85 21.19 9.13
N ARG A 91 24.16 22.31 9.37
CA ARG A 91 24.10 22.94 10.70
C ARG A 91 23.50 21.98 11.73
N GLY A 92 22.35 21.36 11.41
CA GLY A 92 21.72 20.38 12.28
C GLY A 92 22.60 19.14 12.51
N LEU A 93 23.31 18.66 11.48
CA LEU A 93 24.26 17.54 11.59
C LEU A 93 25.42 17.86 12.54
N LYS A 94 26.02 19.06 12.42
CA LYS A 94 27.09 19.51 13.32
C LYS A 94 26.62 19.62 14.76
N GLU A 95 25.44 20.18 15.00
CA GLU A 95 24.85 20.27 16.33
C GLU A 95 24.60 18.88 16.91
N GLY A 96 24.04 17.96 16.12
CA GLY A 96 23.82 16.57 16.53
C GLY A 96 25.10 15.85 16.92
N ILE A 97 26.17 16.07 16.14
CA ILE A 97 27.49 15.47 16.43
C ILE A 97 28.10 16.06 17.70
N SER A 98 28.05 17.37 17.90
CA SER A 98 28.63 18.05 19.06
C SER A 98 27.95 17.65 20.37
N LYS A 99 26.61 17.49 20.33
CA LYS A 99 25.78 17.15 21.50
C LYS A 99 25.47 15.66 21.63
N ARG A 100 26.17 14.77 20.90
CA ARG A 100 25.85 13.33 20.82
C ARG A 100 25.87 12.56 22.15
N LYS A 101 26.54 13.12 23.17
CA LYS A 101 26.60 12.53 24.52
C LYS A 101 25.64 13.19 25.52
N ASP A 102 24.91 14.22 25.11
CA ASP A 102 23.92 14.88 25.94
C ASP A 102 22.60 14.13 25.88
N SER A 103 22.16 13.58 27.00
CA SER A 103 20.93 12.79 27.11
C SER A 103 19.66 13.65 26.88
N SER A 104 19.67 14.93 27.28
CA SER A 104 18.53 15.82 27.07
C SER A 104 18.41 16.21 25.58
N PHE A 105 19.53 16.40 24.90
CA PHE A 105 19.54 16.60 23.46
C PHE A 105 19.11 15.34 22.70
N ALA A 106 19.52 14.15 23.15
CA ALA A 106 19.05 12.88 22.58
C ALA A 106 17.52 12.74 22.71
N ALA A 107 16.97 13.08 23.86
CA ALA A 107 15.51 13.08 24.05
C ALA A 107 14.79 14.11 23.16
N TYR A 108 15.34 15.31 23.01
CA TYR A 108 14.82 16.35 22.12
C TYR A 108 14.83 15.88 20.65
N THR A 109 15.93 15.33 20.16
CA THR A 109 16.02 14.82 18.78
C THR A 109 15.09 13.64 18.54
N ALA A 110 14.89 12.75 19.52
CA ALA A 110 13.87 11.72 19.43
C ALA A 110 12.45 12.30 19.26
N GLY A 111 12.14 13.38 19.97
CA GLY A 111 10.88 14.12 19.81
C GLY A 111 10.69 14.67 18.39
N LEU A 112 11.73 15.26 17.80
CA LEU A 112 11.71 15.74 16.42
C LEU A 112 11.49 14.61 15.40
N GLN A 113 12.15 13.46 15.59
CA GLN A 113 11.98 12.28 14.74
C GLN A 113 10.54 11.76 14.78
N ILE A 114 9.97 11.64 15.99
CA ILE A 114 8.57 11.22 16.14
C ILE A 114 7.62 12.23 15.48
N ALA A 115 7.83 13.54 15.67
CA ALA A 115 7.00 14.56 15.05
C ALA A 115 7.00 14.44 13.51
N ALA A 116 8.18 14.27 12.90
CA ALA A 116 8.31 14.07 11.46
C ALA A 116 7.62 12.78 10.97
N GLN A 117 7.71 11.69 11.75
CA GLN A 117 7.03 10.43 11.41
C GLN A 117 5.51 10.55 11.52
N VAL A 118 5.03 11.24 12.55
CA VAL A 118 3.59 11.50 12.74
C VAL A 118 3.03 12.31 11.57
N GLU A 119 3.72 13.36 11.17
CA GLU A 119 3.32 14.22 10.06
C GLU A 119 3.34 13.50 8.71
N ARG A 120 4.43 12.78 8.40
CA ARG A 120 4.63 12.16 7.07
C ARG A 120 3.85 10.87 6.87
N ALA A 121 3.60 10.11 7.91
CA ALA A 121 3.01 8.78 7.79
C ALA A 121 1.70 8.62 8.57
N MET A 122 1.65 9.01 9.85
CA MET A 122 0.50 8.72 10.69
C MET A 122 -0.71 9.59 10.35
N LEU A 123 -0.54 10.90 10.29
CA LEU A 123 -1.63 11.85 10.02
C LEU A 123 -2.27 11.64 8.64
N PRO A 124 -1.52 11.44 7.53
CA PRO A 124 -2.12 11.13 6.23
C PRO A 124 -2.94 9.84 6.23
N ASN A 125 -2.47 8.80 6.92
CA ASN A 125 -3.21 7.54 7.05
C ASN A 125 -4.51 7.72 7.84
N ILE A 126 -4.49 8.48 8.93
CA ILE A 126 -5.68 8.80 9.71
C ILE A 126 -6.66 9.62 8.88
N LYS A 127 -6.20 10.65 8.15
CA LYS A 127 -7.05 11.41 7.22
C LYS A 127 -7.71 10.52 6.18
N LYS A 128 -6.96 9.56 5.61
CA LYS A 128 -7.50 8.58 4.66
C LYS A 128 -8.60 7.70 5.29
N GLN A 129 -8.39 7.22 6.52
CA GLN A 129 -9.38 6.39 7.22
C GLN A 129 -10.70 7.12 7.47
N PHE A 130 -10.62 8.40 7.82
CA PHE A 130 -11.79 9.23 8.15
C PHE A 130 -12.32 10.08 6.99
N LYS A 131 -11.80 9.88 5.77
CA LYS A 131 -12.30 10.57 4.58
C LYS A 131 -13.79 10.28 4.36
N GLY A 132 -14.60 11.34 4.24
CA GLY A 132 -16.05 11.25 4.02
C GLY A 132 -16.90 11.35 5.29
N ILE A 133 -16.30 11.62 6.46
CA ILE A 133 -17.01 12.19 7.62
C ILE A 133 -17.20 13.69 7.37
N SER A 134 -18.24 14.26 7.97
CA SER A 134 -18.66 15.64 7.78
C SER A 134 -17.64 16.73 8.12
N ALA A 135 -16.52 16.36 8.73
CA ALA A 135 -15.39 17.26 9.00
C ALA A 135 -14.07 16.51 8.75
N ASP A 136 -13.17 17.14 8.00
CA ASP A 136 -11.81 16.64 7.83
C ASP A 136 -11.05 16.70 9.16
N ILE A 137 -10.08 15.80 9.32
CA ILE A 137 -9.16 15.82 10.47
C ILE A 137 -8.39 17.14 10.43
N ASN A 138 -8.57 17.94 11.48
CA ASN A 138 -7.84 19.19 11.67
C ASN A 138 -6.44 18.91 12.23
N ASP A 139 -5.41 19.28 11.49
CA ASP A 139 -4.01 18.98 11.82
C ASP A 139 -3.60 19.60 13.16
N ARG A 140 -3.98 20.84 13.41
CA ARG A 140 -3.65 21.54 14.66
C ARG A 140 -4.25 20.84 15.88
N LEU A 141 -5.52 20.41 15.79
CA LEU A 141 -6.18 19.69 16.88
C LEU A 141 -5.62 18.28 17.03
N PHE A 142 -5.26 17.63 15.93
CA PHE A 142 -4.60 16.33 15.97
C PHE A 142 -3.27 16.40 16.71
N PHE A 143 -2.39 17.32 16.34
CA PHE A 143 -1.11 17.50 17.02
C PHE A 143 -1.28 17.94 18.48
N ARG A 144 -2.29 18.76 18.77
CA ARG A 144 -2.61 19.13 20.15
C ARG A 144 -2.97 17.89 20.98
N GLY A 145 -3.90 17.07 20.50
CA GLY A 145 -4.29 15.84 21.19
C GLY A 145 -3.14 14.84 21.35
N PHE A 146 -2.24 14.75 20.33
CA PHE A 146 -1.04 13.93 20.42
C PHE A 146 -0.12 14.35 21.58
N VAL A 147 0.14 15.67 21.69
CA VAL A 147 0.97 16.23 22.75
C VAL A 147 0.30 16.09 24.11
N ASP A 148 -1.01 16.34 24.20
CA ASP A 148 -1.77 16.22 25.45
C ASP A 148 -1.74 14.78 25.99
N ALA A 149 -1.88 13.79 25.10
CA ALA A 149 -1.74 12.37 25.48
C ALA A 149 -0.34 12.03 26.02
N MET A 150 0.73 12.58 25.42
CA MET A 150 2.11 12.39 25.90
C MET A 150 2.34 13.04 27.27
N LYS A 151 1.65 14.13 27.57
CA LYS A 151 1.67 14.81 28.88
C LYS A 151 0.74 14.15 29.89
N LYS A 152 -0.05 13.14 29.50
CA LYS A 152 -1.13 12.58 30.31
C LYS A 152 -2.20 13.61 30.71
N ASP A 153 -2.38 14.62 29.88
CA ASP A 153 -3.44 15.62 30.06
C ASP A 153 -4.77 15.04 29.59
N THR A 154 -5.72 14.96 30.49
CA THR A 154 -7.05 14.37 30.27
C THR A 154 -8.17 15.40 30.25
N THR A 155 -7.83 16.68 30.04
CA THR A 155 -8.80 17.79 30.07
C THR A 155 -9.95 17.60 29.08
N PHE A 156 -9.67 17.09 27.88
CA PHE A 156 -10.68 16.87 26.83
C PHE A 156 -11.13 15.42 26.72
N PHE A 157 -10.18 14.48 26.80
CA PHE A 157 -10.44 13.04 26.72
C PHE A 157 -9.47 12.27 27.59
N LYS A 158 -9.94 11.21 28.22
CA LYS A 158 -9.08 10.10 28.62
C LYS A 158 -8.75 9.26 27.37
N GLN A 159 -7.63 8.55 27.40
CA GLN A 159 -7.17 7.79 26.23
C GLN A 159 -8.19 6.71 25.80
N GLU A 160 -8.85 6.06 26.77
CA GLU A 160 -9.89 5.07 26.53
C GLU A 160 -11.13 5.69 25.88
N GLU A 161 -11.57 6.85 26.37
CA GLU A 161 -12.71 7.59 25.82
C GLU A 161 -12.44 8.07 24.39
N ALA A 162 -11.22 8.53 24.10
CA ALA A 162 -10.80 8.89 22.76
C ALA A 162 -10.84 7.67 21.81
N GLN A 163 -10.37 6.52 22.27
CA GLN A 163 -10.42 5.27 21.48
C GLN A 163 -11.86 4.83 21.21
N GLU A 164 -12.73 4.87 22.22
CA GLU A 164 -14.15 4.52 22.04
C GLU A 164 -14.85 5.48 21.07
N TYR A 165 -14.58 6.77 21.19
CA TYR A 165 -15.11 7.78 20.28
C TYR A 165 -14.69 7.51 18.84
N LEU A 166 -13.40 7.22 18.60
CA LEU A 166 -12.88 6.88 17.27
C LEU A 166 -13.50 5.60 16.73
N ASN A 167 -13.60 4.54 17.53
CA ASN A 167 -14.23 3.28 17.14
C ASN A 167 -15.69 3.49 16.71
N LYS A 168 -16.45 4.28 17.50
CA LYS A 168 -17.84 4.63 17.16
C LYS A 168 -17.94 5.40 15.85
N LYS A 169 -17.03 6.34 15.62
CA LYS A 169 -17.00 7.13 14.36
C LYS A 169 -16.61 6.27 13.17
N GLN A 170 -15.61 5.39 13.31
CA GLN A 170 -15.21 4.46 12.25
C GLN A 170 -16.34 3.51 11.88
N LYS A 171 -17.03 2.96 12.89
CA LYS A 171 -18.19 2.09 12.65
C LYS A 171 -19.30 2.82 11.90
N ALA A 172 -19.67 4.01 12.37
CA ALA A 172 -20.73 4.80 11.73
C ALA A 172 -20.36 5.14 10.25
N LEU A 173 -19.10 5.44 9.97
CA LEU A 173 -18.63 5.68 8.61
C LEU A 173 -18.68 4.42 7.74
N ALA A 174 -18.26 3.28 8.30
CA ALA A 174 -18.36 2.00 7.59
C ALA A 174 -19.82 1.64 7.29
N ASP A 175 -20.72 1.79 8.27
CA ASP A 175 -22.14 1.55 8.09
C ASP A 175 -22.76 2.47 7.03
N GLN A 176 -22.39 3.75 7.02
CA GLN A 176 -22.82 4.70 6.00
C GLN A 176 -22.33 4.32 4.59
N ARG A 177 -21.05 3.98 4.44
CA ARG A 177 -20.47 3.54 3.17
C ARG A 177 -21.13 2.26 2.67
N ASN A 178 -21.35 1.31 3.57
CA ASN A 178 -22.02 0.05 3.25
C ASN A 178 -23.46 0.26 2.78
N ALA A 179 -24.20 1.14 3.47
CA ALA A 179 -25.55 1.51 3.05
C ALA A 179 -25.59 2.19 1.68
N GLN A 180 -24.62 3.09 1.41
CA GLN A 180 -24.49 3.74 0.10
C GLN A 180 -24.16 2.74 -1.01
N THR A 181 -23.20 1.82 -0.78
CA THR A 181 -22.81 0.79 -1.74
C THR A 181 -23.99 -0.13 -2.06
N LYS A 182 -24.72 -0.56 -1.02
CA LYS A 182 -25.91 -1.40 -1.17
C LYS A 182 -26.98 -0.70 -1.99
N ALA A 183 -27.34 0.53 -1.62
CA ALA A 183 -28.36 1.31 -2.33
C ALA A 183 -27.97 1.58 -3.80
N ALA A 184 -26.69 1.87 -4.08
CA ALA A 184 -26.19 2.03 -5.44
C ALA A 184 -26.32 0.74 -6.26
N GLY A 185 -25.98 -0.41 -5.69
CA GLY A 185 -26.13 -1.72 -6.32
C GLY A 185 -27.60 -2.06 -6.61
N GLU A 186 -28.50 -1.85 -5.65
CA GLU A 186 -29.93 -2.08 -5.81
C GLU A 186 -30.54 -1.17 -6.89
N LYS A 187 -30.17 0.11 -6.90
CA LYS A 187 -30.59 1.06 -7.93
C LYS A 187 -30.09 0.61 -9.31
N PHE A 188 -28.80 0.29 -9.42
CA PHE A 188 -28.22 -0.21 -10.66
C PHE A 188 -29.00 -1.41 -11.21
N LEU A 189 -29.25 -2.45 -10.41
CA LEU A 189 -29.97 -3.65 -10.82
C LEU A 189 -31.43 -3.34 -11.19
N THR A 190 -32.07 -2.41 -10.47
CA THR A 190 -33.45 -1.97 -10.76
C THR A 190 -33.57 -1.26 -12.10
N GLU A 191 -32.57 -0.48 -12.48
CA GLU A 191 -32.47 0.17 -13.78
C GLU A 191 -32.05 -0.80 -14.87
N ASN A 192 -31.10 -1.70 -14.57
CA ASN A 192 -30.55 -2.64 -15.53
C ASN A 192 -31.59 -3.65 -16.05
N LYS A 193 -32.46 -4.15 -15.18
CA LYS A 193 -33.52 -5.09 -15.58
C LYS A 193 -34.50 -4.53 -16.64
N LYS A 194 -34.52 -3.21 -16.84
CA LYS A 194 -35.38 -2.54 -17.84
C LYS A 194 -34.68 -2.44 -19.21
N LYS A 195 -33.40 -2.75 -19.28
CA LYS A 195 -32.63 -2.65 -20.52
C LYS A 195 -33.00 -3.77 -21.51
N PRO A 196 -33.03 -3.50 -22.82
CA PRO A 196 -33.30 -4.52 -23.82
C PRO A 196 -32.33 -5.70 -23.74
N GLY A 197 -32.88 -6.91 -23.76
CA GLY A 197 -32.14 -8.15 -23.75
C GLY A 197 -31.62 -8.58 -22.36
N VAL A 198 -31.92 -7.86 -21.29
CA VAL A 198 -31.62 -8.27 -19.92
C VAL A 198 -32.75 -9.16 -19.39
N VAL A 199 -32.35 -10.36 -18.95
CA VAL A 199 -33.20 -11.33 -18.26
C VAL A 199 -32.91 -11.29 -16.78
N THR A 200 -33.92 -11.34 -15.92
CA THR A 200 -33.79 -11.39 -14.46
C THR A 200 -34.32 -12.72 -13.95
N LEU A 201 -33.50 -13.44 -13.19
CA LEU A 201 -33.86 -14.70 -12.56
C LEU A 201 -34.56 -14.48 -11.19
N PRO A 202 -35.27 -15.49 -10.65
CA PRO A 202 -35.93 -15.38 -9.34
C PRO A 202 -34.95 -15.11 -8.18
N SER A 203 -33.66 -15.52 -8.32
CA SER A 203 -32.59 -15.26 -7.38
C SER A 203 -32.17 -13.78 -7.32
N GLY A 204 -32.57 -12.98 -8.31
CA GLY A 204 -32.11 -11.61 -8.53
C GLY A 204 -30.90 -11.50 -9.45
N LEU A 205 -30.29 -12.62 -9.86
CA LEU A 205 -29.25 -12.61 -10.89
C LEU A 205 -29.84 -12.06 -12.19
N GLN A 206 -29.10 -11.16 -12.86
CA GLN A 206 -29.49 -10.68 -14.19
C GLN A 206 -28.40 -11.07 -15.18
N TYR A 207 -28.82 -11.31 -16.43
CA TYR A 207 -27.87 -11.58 -17.50
C TYR A 207 -28.36 -11.05 -18.84
N LYS A 208 -27.41 -10.80 -19.73
CA LYS A 208 -27.64 -10.48 -21.13
C LYS A 208 -26.78 -11.41 -21.98
N VAL A 209 -27.41 -12.11 -22.91
CA VAL A 209 -26.69 -12.93 -23.89
C VAL A 209 -26.03 -12.03 -24.91
N LEU A 210 -24.71 -12.10 -25.04
CA LEU A 210 -23.91 -11.38 -26.04
C LEU A 210 -23.63 -12.26 -27.25
N VAL A 211 -23.34 -13.56 -26.98
CA VAL A 211 -23.16 -14.59 -27.99
C VAL A 211 -23.89 -15.85 -27.51
N GLU A 212 -24.74 -16.40 -28.36
CA GLU A 212 -25.42 -17.67 -28.08
C GLU A 212 -24.47 -18.84 -28.34
N GLY A 213 -24.37 -19.75 -27.40
CA GLY A 213 -23.66 -21.02 -27.55
C GLY A 213 -24.63 -22.15 -27.89
N ASN A 214 -24.11 -23.23 -28.43
CA ASN A 214 -24.90 -24.42 -28.80
C ASN A 214 -24.38 -25.72 -28.18
N GLY A 215 -23.36 -25.64 -27.29
CA GLY A 215 -22.81 -26.80 -26.61
C GLY A 215 -23.59 -27.22 -25.38
N ALA A 216 -23.06 -28.19 -24.64
CA ALA A 216 -23.65 -28.68 -23.40
C ALA A 216 -23.61 -27.58 -22.32
N LYS A 217 -24.54 -27.68 -21.35
CA LYS A 217 -24.53 -26.82 -20.14
C LYS A 217 -23.79 -27.54 -19.02
N PRO A 218 -22.94 -26.85 -18.25
CA PRO A 218 -22.25 -27.45 -17.13
C PRO A 218 -23.19 -27.89 -16.00
N ALA A 219 -22.83 -28.97 -15.35
CA ALA A 219 -23.36 -29.34 -14.04
C ALA A 219 -22.57 -28.68 -12.91
N LYS A 220 -23.11 -28.71 -11.69
CA LYS A 220 -22.48 -28.07 -10.53
C LYS A 220 -21.10 -28.64 -10.18
N ASP A 221 -20.89 -29.92 -10.45
CA ASP A 221 -19.64 -30.64 -10.11
C ASP A 221 -18.61 -30.60 -11.25
N ASP A 222 -18.96 -29.98 -12.38
CA ASP A 222 -18.05 -29.88 -13.52
C ASP A 222 -16.95 -28.84 -13.30
N MET A 223 -15.83 -29.05 -14.01
CA MET A 223 -14.81 -28.05 -14.23
C MET A 223 -15.06 -27.34 -15.55
N VAL A 224 -14.95 -26.04 -15.58
CA VAL A 224 -15.20 -25.24 -16.79
C VAL A 224 -14.01 -24.37 -17.15
N LYS A 225 -13.77 -24.21 -18.46
CA LYS A 225 -12.84 -23.21 -19.02
C LYS A 225 -13.59 -21.96 -19.38
N VAL A 226 -13.16 -20.84 -18.86
CA VAL A 226 -13.81 -19.55 -19.07
C VAL A 226 -12.80 -18.45 -19.42
N VAL A 227 -13.28 -17.44 -20.13
CA VAL A 227 -12.62 -16.14 -20.25
C VAL A 227 -13.55 -15.10 -19.65
N TYR A 228 -13.03 -14.26 -18.76
CA TYR A 228 -13.88 -13.30 -18.06
C TYR A 228 -13.18 -11.97 -17.78
N GLU A 229 -14.02 -10.98 -17.52
CA GLU A 229 -13.65 -9.70 -16.91
C GLU A 229 -14.69 -9.35 -15.86
N GLY A 230 -14.24 -9.09 -14.63
CA GLY A 230 -15.05 -8.67 -13.50
C GLY A 230 -14.85 -7.18 -13.20
N ARG A 231 -15.93 -6.43 -13.08
CA ARG A 231 -15.92 -5.00 -12.75
C ARG A 231 -17.01 -4.62 -11.75
N THR A 232 -16.75 -3.57 -11.02
CA THR A 232 -17.75 -2.91 -10.17
C THR A 232 -18.73 -2.11 -11.02
N ILE A 233 -19.86 -1.68 -10.44
CA ILE A 233 -20.90 -0.94 -11.17
C ILE A 233 -20.45 0.43 -11.70
N ASP A 234 -19.37 1.00 -11.14
CA ASP A 234 -18.71 2.22 -11.62
C ASP A 234 -17.65 1.95 -12.71
N GLY A 235 -17.50 0.68 -13.13
CA GLY A 235 -16.66 0.29 -14.25
C GLY A 235 -15.20 -0.05 -13.87
N LYS A 236 -14.81 0.01 -12.59
CA LYS A 236 -13.47 -0.41 -12.16
C LYS A 236 -13.31 -1.92 -12.35
N VAL A 237 -12.37 -2.34 -13.21
CA VAL A 237 -12.00 -3.75 -13.39
C VAL A 237 -11.19 -4.19 -12.17
N PHE A 238 -11.67 -5.22 -11.46
CA PHE A 238 -10.97 -5.79 -10.31
C PHE A 238 -10.26 -7.09 -10.64
N ASP A 239 -10.78 -7.87 -11.64
CA ASP A 239 -10.18 -9.12 -12.06
C ASP A 239 -10.51 -9.46 -13.53
N ALA A 240 -9.60 -10.15 -14.22
CA ALA A 240 -9.80 -10.59 -15.60
C ALA A 240 -8.80 -11.69 -15.98
N THR A 241 -9.19 -12.62 -16.84
CA THR A 241 -8.30 -13.65 -17.43
C THR A 241 -7.05 -13.03 -18.07
N SER A 242 -7.18 -11.87 -18.71
CA SER A 242 -6.05 -11.16 -19.34
C SER A 242 -4.93 -10.74 -18.36
N ARG A 243 -5.24 -10.68 -17.06
CA ARG A 243 -4.27 -10.35 -16.01
C ARG A 243 -3.49 -11.56 -15.50
N HIS A 244 -3.98 -12.76 -15.80
CA HIS A 244 -3.37 -14.02 -15.36
C HIS A 244 -2.31 -14.56 -16.34
N GLY A 245 -2.21 -13.97 -17.54
CA GLY A 245 -1.26 -14.40 -18.57
C GLY A 245 -1.66 -15.74 -19.22
N THR A 246 -2.93 -16.13 -19.10
CA THR A 246 -3.52 -17.36 -19.65
C THR A 246 -4.53 -17.03 -20.74
N GLU A 247 -4.79 -17.96 -21.66
CA GLU A 247 -5.85 -17.83 -22.66
C GLU A 247 -7.25 -18.05 -22.07
N SER A 248 -7.34 -18.81 -20.99
CA SER A 248 -8.56 -19.09 -20.25
C SER A 248 -8.21 -19.58 -18.84
N ASP A 249 -9.15 -19.42 -17.92
CA ASP A 249 -9.06 -19.93 -16.54
C ASP A 249 -9.96 -21.13 -16.35
N THR A 250 -9.54 -22.08 -15.49
CA THR A 250 -10.31 -23.29 -15.20
C THR A 250 -10.84 -23.25 -13.76
N PHE A 251 -12.15 -23.42 -13.60
CA PHE A 251 -12.82 -23.37 -12.29
C PHE A 251 -13.82 -24.51 -12.11
N GLY A 252 -13.96 -24.98 -10.87
CA GLY A 252 -15.08 -25.85 -10.49
C GLY A 252 -16.34 -25.01 -10.29
N VAL A 253 -17.43 -25.31 -11.01
CA VAL A 253 -18.66 -24.54 -11.02
C VAL A 253 -19.22 -24.33 -9.62
N GLY A 254 -19.26 -25.38 -8.78
CA GLY A 254 -19.79 -25.29 -7.43
C GLY A 254 -18.87 -24.62 -6.39
N LYS A 255 -17.66 -24.21 -6.78
CA LYS A 255 -16.68 -23.54 -5.90
C LYS A 255 -16.64 -22.03 -6.07
N LEU A 256 -17.44 -21.49 -6.98
CA LEU A 256 -17.51 -20.07 -7.33
C LEU A 256 -18.56 -19.33 -6.48
N ILE A 257 -18.63 -18.02 -6.62
CA ILE A 257 -19.72 -17.24 -6.04
C ILE A 257 -21.06 -17.70 -6.64
N LYS A 258 -22.13 -17.61 -5.85
CA LYS A 258 -23.46 -18.16 -6.22
C LYS A 258 -23.94 -17.69 -7.58
N GLY A 259 -23.76 -16.42 -7.90
CA GLY A 259 -24.17 -15.84 -9.17
C GLY A 259 -23.44 -16.45 -10.38
N TRP A 260 -22.16 -16.79 -10.26
CA TRP A 260 -21.43 -17.50 -11.29
C TRP A 260 -21.91 -18.94 -11.45
N THR A 261 -22.06 -19.66 -10.34
CA THR A 261 -22.57 -21.05 -10.36
C THR A 261 -23.93 -21.09 -11.07
N GLU A 262 -24.86 -20.20 -10.72
CA GLU A 262 -26.19 -20.13 -11.33
C GLU A 262 -26.10 -19.79 -12.83
N ALA A 263 -25.30 -18.79 -13.21
CA ALA A 263 -25.13 -18.40 -14.60
C ALA A 263 -24.54 -19.53 -15.46
N LEU A 264 -23.43 -20.13 -15.00
CA LEU A 264 -22.71 -21.18 -15.73
C LEU A 264 -23.59 -22.42 -15.99
N MET A 265 -24.42 -22.81 -15.03
CA MET A 265 -25.37 -23.94 -15.19
C MET A 265 -26.47 -23.64 -16.23
N LEU A 266 -26.66 -22.38 -16.61
CA LEU A 266 -27.62 -21.98 -17.66
C LEU A 266 -26.95 -21.75 -19.01
N MET A 267 -25.64 -21.45 -19.03
CA MET A 267 -24.88 -21.10 -20.23
C MET A 267 -24.53 -22.36 -21.06
N PRO A 268 -24.93 -22.46 -22.33
CA PRO A 268 -24.35 -23.46 -23.24
C PRO A 268 -22.87 -23.14 -23.51
N VAL A 269 -22.02 -24.15 -23.69
CA VAL A 269 -20.64 -23.96 -24.14
C VAL A 269 -20.62 -23.20 -25.46
N GLY A 270 -19.70 -22.24 -25.60
CA GLY A 270 -19.60 -21.30 -26.70
C GLY A 270 -20.35 -19.98 -26.44
N SER A 271 -21.12 -19.89 -25.34
CA SER A 271 -21.82 -18.65 -24.97
C SER A 271 -20.87 -17.59 -24.42
N LYS A 272 -21.24 -16.32 -24.66
CA LYS A 272 -20.68 -15.16 -23.98
C LYS A 272 -21.82 -14.34 -23.40
N TRP A 273 -21.82 -14.16 -22.11
CA TRP A 273 -22.85 -13.42 -21.39
C TRP A 273 -22.24 -12.24 -20.63
N GLU A 274 -23.04 -11.20 -20.44
CA GLU A 274 -22.80 -10.20 -19.41
C GLU A 274 -23.74 -10.49 -18.25
N ILE A 275 -23.19 -10.78 -17.07
CA ILE A 275 -23.97 -11.13 -15.88
C ILE A 275 -23.85 -10.02 -14.85
N TYR A 276 -24.96 -9.72 -14.17
CA TYR A 276 -25.06 -8.66 -13.17
C TYR A 276 -25.52 -9.32 -11.88
N ILE A 277 -24.63 -9.34 -10.90
CA ILE A 277 -24.76 -10.18 -9.72
C ILE A 277 -25.09 -9.30 -8.52
N PRO A 278 -26.27 -9.47 -7.88
CA PRO A 278 -26.55 -8.79 -6.62
C PRO A 278 -25.60 -9.27 -5.53
N GLN A 279 -25.36 -8.43 -4.54
CA GLN A 279 -24.36 -8.68 -3.50
C GLN A 279 -24.61 -9.99 -2.73
N GLU A 280 -25.86 -10.44 -2.58
CA GLU A 280 -26.25 -11.70 -1.93
C GLU A 280 -25.75 -12.96 -2.66
N LEU A 281 -25.52 -12.83 -3.96
CA LEU A 281 -24.98 -13.88 -4.82
C LEU A 281 -23.49 -13.69 -5.13
N ALA A 282 -22.86 -12.66 -4.56
CA ALA A 282 -21.44 -12.34 -4.68
C ALA A 282 -20.74 -12.45 -3.31
N TYR A 283 -20.14 -11.37 -2.83
CA TYR A 283 -19.32 -11.36 -1.60
C TYR A 283 -20.04 -10.79 -0.37
N GLY A 284 -21.27 -10.30 -0.51
CA GLY A 284 -22.12 -9.84 0.59
C GLY A 284 -21.48 -8.76 1.45
N ALA A 285 -21.76 -8.86 2.76
CA ALA A 285 -21.26 -7.91 3.76
C ALA A 285 -19.72 -7.98 3.98
N ARG A 286 -19.05 -9.00 3.43
CA ARG A 286 -17.59 -9.15 3.58
C ARG A 286 -16.83 -8.32 2.55
N GLY A 287 -17.36 -8.18 1.30
CA GLY A 287 -16.56 -7.72 0.18
C GLY A 287 -15.41 -8.69 -0.15
N ALA A 288 -14.45 -8.27 -0.99
CA ALA A 288 -13.25 -9.04 -1.30
C ALA A 288 -12.05 -8.14 -1.58
N GLY A 289 -10.96 -8.37 -0.84
CA GLY A 289 -9.73 -7.57 -0.94
C GLY A 289 -10.00 -6.06 -0.74
N ASP A 290 -9.17 -5.27 -1.41
CA ASP A 290 -9.29 -3.79 -1.41
C ASP A 290 -10.13 -3.28 -2.59
N ASP A 291 -10.52 -4.15 -3.51
CA ASP A 291 -11.16 -3.79 -4.78
C ASP A 291 -12.68 -3.94 -4.75
N ILE A 292 -13.23 -4.85 -3.94
CA ILE A 292 -14.66 -5.10 -3.84
C ILE A 292 -15.16 -4.74 -2.44
N ALA A 293 -15.78 -3.57 -2.35
CA ALA A 293 -16.36 -3.10 -1.09
C ALA A 293 -17.49 -4.02 -0.61
N PRO A 294 -17.78 -4.07 0.72
CA PRO A 294 -18.97 -4.72 1.23
C PRO A 294 -20.25 -4.29 0.50
N TYR A 295 -21.17 -5.23 0.30
CA TYR A 295 -22.46 -5.04 -0.35
C TYR A 295 -22.41 -4.58 -1.82
N SER A 296 -21.30 -4.80 -2.52
CA SER A 296 -21.16 -4.45 -3.94
C SER A 296 -21.93 -5.40 -4.83
N ALA A 297 -22.76 -4.87 -5.71
CA ALA A 297 -23.20 -5.56 -6.90
C ALA A 297 -22.06 -5.58 -7.93
N LEU A 298 -21.94 -6.66 -8.69
CA LEU A 298 -20.83 -6.91 -9.62
C LEU A 298 -21.34 -7.14 -11.03
N ILE A 299 -20.49 -6.81 -11.99
CA ILE A 299 -20.71 -7.08 -13.41
C ILE A 299 -19.57 -7.97 -13.90
N PHE A 300 -19.90 -9.05 -14.62
CA PHE A 300 -18.92 -9.86 -15.32
C PHE A 300 -19.31 -10.02 -16.78
N THR A 301 -18.35 -9.87 -17.65
CA THR A 301 -18.40 -10.47 -18.98
C THR A 301 -17.80 -11.85 -18.87
N LEU A 302 -18.56 -12.88 -19.20
CA LEU A 302 -18.21 -14.29 -18.99
C LEU A 302 -18.40 -15.05 -20.29
N GLU A 303 -17.35 -15.70 -20.78
CA GLU A 303 -17.37 -16.55 -21.96
C GLU A 303 -17.03 -18.00 -21.55
N LEU A 304 -17.97 -18.92 -21.78
CA LEU A 304 -17.80 -20.35 -21.49
C LEU A 304 -17.16 -21.06 -22.68
N LYS A 305 -15.88 -21.39 -22.57
CA LYS A 305 -15.09 -22.04 -23.62
C LYS A 305 -15.31 -23.54 -23.69
N GLY A 306 -15.53 -24.20 -22.54
CA GLY A 306 -15.66 -25.65 -22.49
C GLY A 306 -15.93 -26.18 -21.12
N ILE A 307 -16.31 -27.47 -21.06
CA ILE A 307 -16.45 -28.26 -19.86
C ILE A 307 -15.30 -29.25 -19.87
N GLU A 308 -14.48 -29.28 -18.81
CA GLU A 308 -13.50 -30.33 -18.59
C GLU A 308 -14.19 -31.46 -17.85
N GLN A 309 -14.28 -32.62 -18.49
CA GLN A 309 -14.75 -33.85 -17.82
C GLN A 309 -13.74 -34.20 -16.73
N THR A 310 -14.16 -34.19 -15.47
CA THR A 310 -13.39 -34.86 -14.41
C THR A 310 -13.31 -36.31 -14.82
N ALA A 311 -12.09 -36.84 -15.05
CA ALA A 311 -11.90 -38.25 -15.32
C ALA A 311 -12.46 -39.03 -14.13
N ILE A 312 -13.72 -39.40 -14.20
CA ILE A 312 -14.32 -40.38 -13.27
C ILE A 312 -13.58 -41.65 -13.55
N GLY A 313 -12.78 -42.11 -12.58
CA GLY A 313 -12.00 -43.35 -12.69
C GLY A 313 -12.85 -44.47 -13.22
N VAL A 314 -12.53 -44.92 -14.41
CA VAL A 314 -13.00 -46.21 -14.94
C VAL A 314 -12.49 -47.26 -13.96
N LYS A 315 -13.35 -47.69 -13.04
CA LYS A 315 -13.12 -48.95 -12.32
C LYS A 315 -13.20 -50.05 -13.39
N SER A 316 -12.05 -50.47 -13.87
CA SER A 316 -11.93 -51.73 -14.61
C SER A 316 -12.50 -52.86 -13.76
N LYS A 317 -13.50 -53.53 -14.30
CA LYS A 317 -13.98 -54.82 -13.80
C LYS A 317 -12.89 -55.87 -13.93
#